data_f02bea91ff18657bda13e4efbba0026b
#
_entry.id   f02bea91ff18657bda13e4efbba0026b
#
_cell.length_a   1.000
_cell.length_b   1.000
_cell.length_c   1.000
_cell.angle_alpha   90.00
_cell.angle_beta   90.00
_cell.angle_gamma   90.00
#
_symmetry.space_group_name_H-M   'P 1'
#
loop_
_entity.id
_entity.type
_entity.pdbx_description
1 polymer ?
#
loop_
_entity_poly.entity_id
_entity_poly.type
_entity_poly.pdbx_seq_one_letter_code
_entity_poly.pdbx_strand_id
1 'polypeptide(L)'
;QWKLKDKKFSYNYRGRGINKYSEMIKYIFARKGLFSLPAASIIAFLKTQENLETPNIQIQYIPFSVGSLKKRVFHDFPGMAAACYQLRPNSTGSIHICSPSPYDQPSIKFNFLDNDIDRTTLIDAVKIMRNIVEAKPMDLIRDFEHSPGNSISTDKEIEQYIRETAETGFHTSGTCRMGPGSNAVVDDKLRVHGIKGLR
;
A
#
# COMPACT_ATOMS: atom_id res chain seq x y z
N GLN A 1 12.22 0.42 0.30
CA GLN A 1 12.71 0.87 1.62
C GLN A 1 14.14 1.39 1.47
N TRP A 2 14.45 2.50 2.11
CA TRP A 2 15.77 3.15 2.06
C TRP A 2 16.34 3.30 3.45
N LYS A 3 17.65 3.12 3.57
CA LYS A 3 18.40 3.55 4.74
C LYS A 3 18.63 5.06 4.65
N LEU A 4 18.59 5.73 5.78
CA LEU A 4 18.80 7.16 5.91
C LEU A 4 20.13 7.44 6.62
N LYS A 5 20.72 8.61 6.31
CA LYS A 5 22.02 9.03 6.87
C LYS A 5 21.96 9.36 8.36
N ASP A 6 20.82 9.84 8.85
CA ASP A 6 20.69 10.29 10.24
C ASP A 6 19.36 9.79 10.84
N LYS A 7 19.43 9.35 12.10
CA LYS A 7 18.28 8.89 12.90
C LYS A 7 17.20 9.95 13.10
N LYS A 8 17.53 11.23 13.02
CA LYS A 8 16.56 12.33 13.16
C LYS A 8 15.49 12.34 12.07
N PHE A 9 15.78 11.76 10.91
CA PHE A 9 14.86 11.67 9.77
C PHE A 9 13.97 10.43 9.80
N SER A 10 14.14 9.54 10.80
CA SER A 10 13.43 8.28 10.88
C SER A 10 12.71 8.10 12.21
N TYR A 11 11.54 7.45 12.17
CA TYR A 11 10.81 7.07 13.38
C TYR A 11 11.26 5.72 13.96
N ASN A 12 12.15 4.99 13.28
CA ASN A 12 12.62 3.67 13.75
C ASN A 12 13.13 3.71 15.19
N TYR A 13 13.89 4.75 15.56
CA TYR A 13 14.42 4.89 16.93
C TYR A 13 13.41 5.44 17.93
N ARG A 14 12.50 6.31 17.46
CA ARG A 14 11.47 6.90 18.33
C ARG A 14 10.43 5.86 18.77
N GLY A 15 10.14 4.87 17.93
CA GLY A 15 9.18 3.80 18.20
C GLY A 15 9.77 2.60 18.95
N ARG A 16 11.04 2.63 19.38
CA ARG A 16 11.74 1.47 19.96
C ARG A 16 12.24 1.74 21.39
N GLY A 17 12.44 0.63 22.13
CA GLY A 17 13.04 0.66 23.46
C GLY A 17 12.34 1.64 24.41
N ILE A 18 13.12 2.36 25.20
CA ILE A 18 12.61 3.35 26.16
C ILE A 18 11.99 4.57 25.49
N ASN A 19 12.42 4.91 24.26
CA ASN A 19 11.93 6.08 23.53
C ASN A 19 10.43 6.01 23.26
N LYS A 20 9.86 4.81 23.04
CA LYS A 20 8.41 4.63 22.84
C LYS A 20 7.60 5.14 24.03
N TYR A 21 8.10 4.98 25.24
CA TYR A 21 7.41 5.47 26.45
C TYR A 21 7.44 7.00 26.54
N SER A 22 8.56 7.63 26.15
CA SER A 22 8.65 9.09 26.04
C SER A 22 7.62 9.63 25.01
N GLU A 23 7.48 8.97 23.86
CA GLU A 23 6.47 9.34 22.86
C GLU A 23 5.03 9.11 23.38
N MET A 24 4.78 8.05 24.15
CA MET A 24 3.48 7.83 24.80
C MET A 24 3.15 8.94 25.79
N ILE A 25 4.09 9.35 26.64
CA ILE A 25 3.92 10.44 27.60
C ILE A 25 3.60 11.75 26.88
N LYS A 26 4.36 12.08 25.81
CA LYS A 26 4.08 13.26 24.98
C LYS A 26 2.67 13.24 24.40
N TYR A 27 2.18 12.09 23.99
CA TYR A 27 0.83 11.96 23.45
C TYR A 27 -0.23 12.12 24.52
N ILE A 28 -0.06 11.48 25.68
CA ILE A 28 -1.05 11.54 26.79
C ILE A 28 -1.22 12.96 27.28
N PHE A 29 -0.11 13.68 27.56
CA PHE A 29 -0.16 15.00 28.20
C PHE A 29 -0.27 16.18 27.21
N ALA A 30 0.25 16.04 25.99
CA ALA A 30 0.32 17.14 25.05
C ALA A 30 -0.35 16.85 23.70
N ARG A 31 -0.85 15.64 23.45
CA ARG A 31 -1.39 15.20 22.14
C ARG A 31 -0.41 15.42 20.98
N LYS A 32 0.89 15.26 21.26
CA LYS A 32 2.00 15.46 20.32
C LYS A 32 2.85 14.20 20.22
N GLY A 33 3.82 14.21 19.31
CA GLY A 33 4.78 13.12 19.12
C GLY A 33 4.31 12.07 18.14
N LEU A 34 4.97 10.92 18.15
CA LEU A 34 4.79 9.86 17.16
C LEU A 34 3.34 9.36 17.07
N PHE A 35 2.67 9.21 18.21
CA PHE A 35 1.29 8.69 18.28
C PHE A 35 0.21 9.69 17.81
N SER A 36 0.57 10.93 17.52
CA SER A 36 -0.33 11.91 16.92
C SER A 36 -0.24 12.00 15.40
N LEU A 37 0.66 11.24 14.78
CA LEU A 37 0.94 11.28 13.35
C LEU A 37 0.40 10.04 12.65
N PRO A 38 -0.08 10.17 11.40
CA PRO A 38 -0.41 9.01 10.58
C PRO A 38 0.87 8.24 10.22
N ALA A 39 0.73 6.95 9.94
CA ALA A 39 1.85 6.11 9.53
C ALA A 39 2.50 6.63 8.22
N ALA A 40 1.68 7.04 7.26
CA ALA A 40 2.12 7.68 6.03
C ALA A 40 1.99 9.19 6.17
N SER A 41 3.11 9.89 6.17
CA SER A 41 3.14 11.35 6.37
C SER A 41 2.95 12.13 5.08
N ILE A 42 3.23 11.52 3.92
CA ILE A 42 3.10 12.12 2.60
C ILE A 42 2.36 11.14 1.69
N ILE A 43 1.37 11.64 0.99
CA ILE A 43 0.62 10.89 -0.02
C ILE A 43 0.70 11.68 -1.32
N ALA A 44 1.00 10.98 -2.42
CA ALA A 44 1.00 11.54 -3.77
C ALA A 44 0.11 10.71 -4.69
N PHE A 45 -0.65 11.38 -5.53
CA PHE A 45 -1.44 10.79 -6.60
C PHE A 45 -0.78 11.15 -7.93
N LEU A 46 -0.31 10.16 -8.68
CA LEU A 46 0.51 10.38 -9.87
C LEU A 46 -0.03 9.56 -11.05
N LYS A 47 0.37 9.98 -12.23
CA LYS A 47 0.15 9.26 -13.48
C LYS A 47 1.43 8.51 -13.85
N THR A 48 1.32 7.24 -14.21
CA THR A 48 2.47 6.49 -14.76
C THR A 48 2.75 6.84 -16.22
N GLN A 49 1.75 7.40 -16.92
CA GLN A 49 1.84 7.83 -18.31
C GLN A 49 1.17 9.20 -18.47
N GLU A 50 1.76 10.07 -19.28
CA GLU A 50 1.28 11.44 -19.48
C GLU A 50 -0.11 11.55 -20.10
N ASN A 51 -0.47 10.60 -20.97
CA ASN A 51 -1.74 10.54 -21.68
C ASN A 51 -2.94 10.11 -20.83
N LEU A 52 -2.72 9.68 -19.58
CA LEU A 52 -3.82 9.34 -18.68
C LEU A 52 -4.59 10.59 -18.28
N GLU A 53 -5.90 10.52 -18.24
CA GLU A 53 -6.75 11.64 -17.83
C GLU A 53 -6.60 11.93 -16.32
N THR A 54 -6.57 10.88 -15.50
CA THR A 54 -6.49 10.98 -14.04
C THR A 54 -5.31 10.17 -13.50
N PRO A 55 -4.83 10.46 -12.27
CA PRO A 55 -3.85 9.62 -11.58
C PRO A 55 -4.30 8.15 -11.52
N ASN A 56 -3.38 7.24 -11.80
CA ASN A 56 -3.62 5.80 -11.73
C ASN A 56 -2.85 5.10 -10.62
N ILE A 57 -1.95 5.82 -9.93
CA ILE A 57 -1.23 5.32 -8.74
C ILE A 57 -1.34 6.29 -7.58
N GLN A 58 -1.31 5.72 -6.37
CA GLN A 58 -1.10 6.43 -5.12
C GLN A 58 0.21 5.95 -4.51
N ILE A 59 1.07 6.89 -4.13
CA ILE A 59 2.31 6.60 -3.41
C ILE A 59 2.21 7.17 -2.00
N GLN A 60 2.63 6.40 -1.02
CA GLN A 60 2.72 6.81 0.38
C GLN A 60 4.17 6.75 0.84
N TYR A 61 4.67 7.84 1.40
CA TYR A 61 5.99 7.89 2.03
C TYR A 61 5.84 7.78 3.55
N ILE A 62 6.56 6.82 4.12
CA ILE A 62 6.46 6.38 5.50
C ILE A 62 7.82 6.62 6.17
N PRO A 63 7.92 7.45 7.22
CA PRO A 63 9.20 7.83 7.82
C PRO A 63 9.79 6.76 8.75
N PHE A 64 9.53 5.51 8.45
CA PHE A 64 10.16 4.35 9.08
C PHE A 64 10.25 3.18 8.09
N SER A 65 11.08 2.20 8.40
CA SER A 65 11.21 0.95 7.65
C SER A 65 11.10 -0.25 8.58
N VAL A 66 10.65 -1.39 8.02
CA VAL A 66 10.41 -2.62 8.78
C VAL A 66 11.19 -3.78 8.17
N GLY A 67 11.84 -4.59 9.01
CA GLY A 67 12.54 -5.78 8.61
C GLY A 67 11.62 -6.97 8.34
N SER A 68 10.40 -6.93 8.90
CA SER A 68 9.37 -7.92 8.66
C SER A 68 7.99 -7.28 8.75
N LEU A 69 7.25 -7.29 7.66
CA LEU A 69 5.86 -6.83 7.63
C LEU A 69 4.98 -7.70 8.53
N LYS A 70 5.15 -9.02 8.50
CA LYS A 70 4.37 -9.97 9.33
C LYS A 70 4.59 -9.74 10.83
N LYS A 71 5.84 -9.53 11.26
CA LYS A 71 6.19 -9.30 12.67
C LYS A 71 6.10 -7.84 13.08
N ARG A 72 5.96 -6.90 12.14
CA ARG A 72 5.94 -5.44 12.35
C ARG A 72 7.13 -4.94 13.17
N VAL A 73 8.31 -5.50 12.93
CA VAL A 73 9.54 -5.16 13.62
C VAL A 73 10.30 -4.12 12.79
N PHE A 74 10.58 -2.98 13.39
CA PHE A 74 11.39 -1.94 12.77
C PHE A 74 12.81 -2.43 12.51
N HIS A 75 13.44 -1.97 11.42
CA HIS A 75 14.87 -2.10 11.23
C HIS A 75 15.65 -1.42 12.36
N ASP A 76 16.84 -1.91 12.64
CA ASP A 76 17.78 -1.36 13.65
C ASP A 76 18.59 -0.16 13.14
N PHE A 77 18.39 0.25 11.90
CA PHE A 77 18.96 1.44 11.29
C PHE A 77 17.88 2.50 11.02
N PRO A 78 18.25 3.78 10.81
CA PRO A 78 17.32 4.81 10.39
C PRO A 78 16.81 4.51 8.98
N GLY A 79 15.51 4.36 8.81
CA GLY A 79 14.94 3.98 7.53
C GLY A 79 13.67 4.75 7.22
N MET A 80 13.33 4.77 5.93
CA MET A 80 12.04 5.17 5.40
C MET A 80 11.53 4.11 4.41
N ALA A 81 10.24 4.09 4.18
CA ALA A 81 9.62 3.24 3.18
C ALA A 81 8.75 4.09 2.24
N ALA A 82 8.56 3.59 1.03
CA ALA A 82 7.48 4.02 0.15
C ALA A 82 6.64 2.80 -0.20
N ALA A 83 5.32 2.98 -0.24
CA ALA A 83 4.37 2.00 -0.71
C ALA A 83 3.56 2.60 -1.84
N CYS A 84 3.24 1.80 -2.86
CA CYS A 84 2.39 2.25 -3.95
C CYS A 84 1.15 1.36 -4.07
N TYR A 85 0.08 1.97 -4.52
CA TYR A 85 -1.19 1.33 -4.82
C TYR A 85 -1.64 1.72 -6.21
N GLN A 86 -2.13 0.74 -6.97
CA GLN A 86 -2.84 1.01 -8.20
C GLN A 86 -4.27 1.47 -7.87
N LEU A 87 -4.72 2.58 -8.49
CA LEU A 87 -6.04 3.16 -8.22
C LEU A 87 -7.14 2.62 -9.13
N ARG A 88 -6.78 2.04 -10.27
CA ARG A 88 -7.70 1.54 -11.29
C ARG A 88 -7.27 0.14 -11.78
N PRO A 89 -7.28 -0.88 -10.91
CA PRO A 89 -6.90 -2.23 -11.31
C PRO A 89 -7.90 -2.81 -12.32
N ASN A 90 -7.38 -3.53 -13.32
CA ASN A 90 -8.16 -4.26 -14.30
C ASN A 90 -8.36 -5.74 -13.91
N SER A 91 -7.47 -6.29 -13.09
CA SER A 91 -7.63 -7.64 -12.55
C SER A 91 -8.89 -7.72 -11.70
N THR A 92 -9.67 -8.77 -11.90
CA THR A 92 -10.91 -9.03 -11.16
C THR A 92 -10.87 -10.40 -10.51
N GLY A 93 -11.37 -10.46 -9.30
CA GLY A 93 -11.49 -11.69 -8.52
C GLY A 93 -12.93 -12.19 -8.41
N SER A 94 -13.11 -13.20 -7.58
CA SER A 94 -14.43 -13.75 -7.26
C SER A 94 -14.52 -14.20 -5.82
N ILE A 95 -15.74 -14.19 -5.29
CA ILE A 95 -16.07 -14.77 -4.00
C ILE A 95 -17.33 -15.61 -4.16
N HIS A 96 -17.29 -16.86 -3.69
CA HIS A 96 -18.41 -17.80 -3.80
C HIS A 96 -18.60 -18.57 -2.50
N ILE A 97 -19.86 -18.82 -2.15
CA ILE A 97 -20.24 -19.72 -1.07
C ILE A 97 -19.92 -21.15 -1.51
N CYS A 98 -19.27 -21.93 -0.63
CA CYS A 98 -18.86 -23.31 -0.92
C CYS A 98 -19.81 -24.35 -0.34
N SER A 99 -20.63 -23.98 0.65
CA SER A 99 -21.59 -24.88 1.32
C SER A 99 -22.75 -24.09 1.89
N PRO A 100 -23.84 -24.75 2.32
CA PRO A 100 -24.95 -24.10 3.02
C PRO A 100 -24.63 -23.72 4.46
N SER A 101 -23.51 -24.19 5.03
CA SER A 101 -23.10 -23.88 6.40
C SER A 101 -22.58 -22.45 6.50
N PRO A 102 -23.13 -21.60 7.40
CA PRO A 102 -22.61 -20.24 7.60
C PRO A 102 -21.23 -20.19 8.28
N TYR A 103 -20.73 -21.33 8.77
CA TYR A 103 -19.42 -21.44 9.41
C TYR A 103 -18.29 -21.78 8.43
N ASP A 104 -18.64 -22.22 7.22
CA ASP A 104 -17.66 -22.55 6.21
C ASP A 104 -17.14 -21.29 5.51
N GLN A 105 -15.83 -21.23 5.32
CA GLN A 105 -15.21 -20.10 4.64
C GLN A 105 -15.58 -20.07 3.16
N PRO A 106 -15.90 -18.90 2.59
CA PRO A 106 -16.15 -18.79 1.16
C PRO A 106 -14.85 -19.01 0.36
N SER A 107 -15.00 -19.44 -0.88
CA SER A 107 -13.89 -19.44 -1.84
C SER A 107 -13.64 -18.02 -2.30
N ILE A 108 -12.46 -17.50 -2.00
CA ILE A 108 -12.04 -16.15 -2.37
C ILE A 108 -10.85 -16.26 -3.32
N LYS A 109 -10.98 -15.69 -4.51
CA LYS A 109 -9.92 -15.60 -5.53
C LYS A 109 -9.71 -14.14 -5.87
N PHE A 110 -8.57 -13.59 -5.50
CA PHE A 110 -8.27 -12.17 -5.77
C PHE A 110 -7.79 -11.93 -7.19
N ASN A 111 -7.05 -12.87 -7.77
CA ASN A 111 -6.41 -12.77 -9.09
C ASN A 111 -5.56 -11.49 -9.24
N PHE A 112 -4.84 -11.09 -8.18
CA PHE A 112 -3.95 -9.94 -8.24
C PHE A 112 -2.89 -10.12 -9.33
N LEU A 113 -2.60 -9.04 -10.08
CA LEU A 113 -1.59 -9.01 -11.14
C LEU A 113 -1.89 -9.95 -12.34
N ASP A 114 -3.14 -10.36 -12.52
CA ASP A 114 -3.54 -11.20 -13.65
C ASP A 114 -3.50 -10.42 -14.98
N ASN A 115 -3.77 -9.12 -14.94
CA ASN A 115 -3.78 -8.24 -16.10
C ASN A 115 -2.41 -7.56 -16.33
N ASP A 116 -1.98 -7.45 -17.61
CA ASP A 116 -0.71 -6.81 -18.00
C ASP A 116 -0.64 -5.33 -17.57
N ILE A 117 -1.76 -4.61 -17.68
CA ILE A 117 -1.82 -3.20 -17.29
C ILE A 117 -1.52 -3.04 -15.80
N ASP A 118 -2.01 -3.97 -14.96
CA ASP A 118 -1.77 -3.92 -13.53
C ASP A 118 -0.28 -4.14 -13.22
N ARG A 119 0.35 -5.10 -13.91
CA ARG A 119 1.79 -5.38 -13.76
C ARG A 119 2.64 -4.19 -14.18
N THR A 120 2.42 -3.67 -15.39
CA THR A 120 3.18 -2.53 -15.90
C THR A 120 2.98 -1.28 -15.06
N THR A 121 1.77 -0.99 -14.62
CA THR A 121 1.48 0.16 -13.73
C THR A 121 2.27 0.08 -12.43
N LEU A 122 2.38 -1.09 -11.79
CA LEU A 122 3.14 -1.24 -10.56
C LEU A 122 4.65 -1.22 -10.77
N ILE A 123 5.15 -1.77 -11.90
CA ILE A 123 6.55 -1.64 -12.30
C ILE A 123 6.93 -0.17 -12.47
N ASP A 124 6.13 0.59 -13.20
CA ASP A 124 6.34 2.02 -13.39
C ASP A 124 6.24 2.80 -12.07
N ALA A 125 5.33 2.41 -11.18
CA ALA A 125 5.23 3.01 -9.84
C ALA A 125 6.51 2.81 -9.03
N VAL A 126 7.14 1.64 -9.08
CA VAL A 126 8.44 1.39 -8.42
C VAL A 126 9.52 2.30 -9.00
N LYS A 127 9.60 2.44 -10.33
CA LYS A 127 10.55 3.34 -11.00
C LYS A 127 10.32 4.80 -10.60
N ILE A 128 9.07 5.26 -10.56
CA ILE A 128 8.71 6.62 -10.14
C ILE A 128 9.12 6.86 -8.67
N MET A 129 8.85 5.91 -7.77
CA MET A 129 9.28 6.02 -6.37
C MET A 129 10.79 6.15 -6.24
N ARG A 130 11.56 5.37 -7.00
CA ARG A 130 13.02 5.46 -7.06
C ARG A 130 13.46 6.84 -7.53
N ASN A 131 12.95 7.30 -8.67
CA ASN A 131 13.30 8.61 -9.24
C ASN A 131 13.05 9.75 -8.24
N ILE A 132 11.95 9.70 -7.48
CA ILE A 132 11.64 10.72 -6.47
C ILE A 132 12.65 10.67 -5.32
N VAL A 133 12.98 9.47 -4.83
CA VAL A 133 13.93 9.32 -3.72
C VAL A 133 15.38 9.55 -4.16
N GLU A 134 15.69 9.32 -5.43
CA GLU A 134 17.03 9.59 -6.03
C GLU A 134 17.23 11.04 -6.43
N ALA A 135 16.20 11.88 -6.37
CA ALA A 135 16.33 13.29 -6.68
C ALA A 135 17.34 13.99 -5.76
N LYS A 136 18.12 14.91 -6.31
CA LYS A 136 19.22 15.63 -5.65
C LYS A 136 18.90 16.18 -4.24
N PRO A 137 17.71 16.76 -3.96
CA PRO A 137 17.38 17.19 -2.59
C PRO A 137 17.39 16.07 -1.55
N MET A 138 17.11 14.82 -1.97
CA MET A 138 17.09 13.65 -1.08
C MET A 138 18.51 13.17 -0.71
N ASP A 139 19.56 13.62 -1.40
CA ASP A 139 20.94 13.27 -1.08
C ASP A 139 21.36 13.73 0.32
N LEU A 140 20.70 14.73 0.88
CA LEU A 140 20.92 15.17 2.26
C LEU A 140 20.42 14.16 3.31
N ILE A 141 19.46 13.32 2.93
CA ILE A 141 18.70 12.44 3.83
C ILE A 141 18.98 10.97 3.51
N ARG A 142 18.92 10.59 2.23
CA ARG A 142 19.05 9.22 1.75
C ARG A 142 20.50 8.74 1.82
N ASP A 143 20.70 7.51 2.29
CA ASP A 143 21.94 6.76 2.18
C ASP A 143 21.88 5.85 0.92
N PHE A 144 21.20 4.72 1.02
CA PHE A 144 21.01 3.80 -0.12
C PHE A 144 19.65 3.09 -0.06
N GLU A 145 19.23 2.51 -1.20
CA GLU A 145 18.07 1.64 -1.26
C GLU A 145 18.39 0.29 -0.63
N HIS A 146 17.70 -0.03 0.45
CA HIS A 146 17.87 -1.28 1.18
C HIS A 146 17.03 -2.42 0.57
N SER A 147 15.81 -2.12 0.12
CA SER A 147 14.91 -3.10 -0.48
C SER A 147 14.01 -2.41 -1.52
N PRO A 148 13.89 -2.99 -2.72
CA PRO A 148 14.50 -4.22 -3.22
C PRO A 148 16.01 -4.16 -3.39
N GLY A 149 16.62 -2.96 -3.46
CA GLY A 149 18.04 -2.77 -3.70
C GLY A 149 18.38 -2.65 -5.19
N ASN A 150 19.56 -2.10 -5.47
CA ASN A 150 19.98 -1.76 -6.83
C ASN A 150 20.19 -2.96 -7.76
N SER A 151 20.29 -4.18 -7.22
CA SER A 151 20.38 -5.42 -8.03
C SER A 151 19.08 -5.75 -8.77
N ILE A 152 17.95 -5.24 -8.31
CA ILE A 152 16.63 -5.40 -8.93
C ILE A 152 16.37 -4.18 -9.81
N SER A 153 16.71 -4.25 -11.10
CA SER A 153 16.69 -3.08 -12.01
C SER A 153 15.84 -3.26 -13.26
N THR A 154 15.75 -4.48 -13.79
CA THR A 154 14.96 -4.76 -14.98
C THR A 154 13.48 -4.91 -14.64
N ASP A 155 12.60 -4.67 -15.63
CA ASP A 155 11.15 -4.81 -15.45
C ASP A 155 10.76 -6.21 -14.97
N LYS A 156 11.42 -7.25 -15.49
CA LYS A 156 11.19 -8.63 -15.08
C LYS A 156 11.58 -8.88 -13.62
N GLU A 157 12.70 -8.34 -13.17
CA GLU A 157 13.14 -8.46 -11.77
C GLU A 157 12.21 -7.67 -10.83
N ILE A 158 11.78 -6.46 -11.24
CA ILE A 158 10.83 -5.66 -10.48
C ILE A 158 9.48 -6.39 -10.40
N GLU A 159 8.99 -6.97 -11.50
CA GLU A 159 7.76 -7.75 -11.49
C GLU A 159 7.87 -8.94 -10.53
N GLN A 160 8.98 -9.68 -10.58
CA GLN A 160 9.19 -10.80 -9.68
C GLN A 160 9.20 -10.35 -8.21
N TYR A 161 9.91 -9.26 -7.91
CA TYR A 161 9.90 -8.66 -6.57
C TYR A 161 8.50 -8.27 -6.11
N ILE A 162 7.69 -7.66 -6.99
CA ILE A 162 6.30 -7.31 -6.69
C ILE A 162 5.49 -8.57 -6.35
N ARG A 163 5.61 -9.63 -7.15
CA ARG A 163 4.90 -10.91 -6.90
C ARG A 163 5.25 -11.55 -5.57
N GLU A 164 6.49 -11.41 -5.13
CA GLU A 164 6.97 -12.01 -3.88
C GLU A 164 6.65 -11.17 -2.64
N THR A 165 6.50 -9.85 -2.79
CA THR A 165 6.46 -8.92 -1.65
C THR A 165 5.19 -8.07 -1.57
N ALA A 166 4.39 -8.00 -2.64
CA ALA A 166 3.16 -7.25 -2.60
C ALA A 166 2.14 -7.92 -1.67
N GLU A 167 1.43 -7.08 -0.94
CA GLU A 167 0.35 -7.49 -0.04
C GLU A 167 -0.93 -6.73 -0.41
N THR A 168 -2.07 -7.27 -0.01
CA THR A 168 -3.33 -6.55 -0.13
C THR A 168 -3.33 -5.28 0.71
N GLY A 169 -3.87 -4.18 0.14
CA GLY A 169 -4.13 -2.96 0.91
C GLY A 169 -5.37 -3.04 1.79
N PHE A 170 -6.06 -4.18 1.82
CA PHE A 170 -7.34 -4.39 2.52
C PHE A 170 -8.47 -3.45 2.06
N HIS A 171 -8.40 -2.98 0.82
CA HIS A 171 -9.38 -2.10 0.18
C HIS A 171 -10.11 -2.76 -0.99
N THR A 172 -10.30 -4.08 -0.94
CA THR A 172 -11.05 -4.81 -1.97
C THR A 172 -12.51 -4.34 -2.00
N SER A 173 -13.06 -4.23 -3.21
CA SER A 173 -14.41 -3.71 -3.44
C SER A 173 -15.06 -4.43 -4.63
N GLY A 174 -16.36 -4.17 -4.86
CA GLY A 174 -17.07 -4.63 -6.03
C GLY A 174 -17.92 -5.88 -5.81
N THR A 175 -17.85 -6.54 -4.63
CA THR A 175 -18.71 -7.70 -4.31
C THR A 175 -20.20 -7.33 -4.14
N CYS A 176 -20.49 -6.05 -3.84
CA CYS A 176 -21.85 -5.50 -3.77
C CYS A 176 -22.00 -4.32 -4.74
N ARG A 177 -21.51 -4.47 -5.99
CA ARG A 177 -21.53 -3.40 -6.97
C ARG A 177 -22.91 -2.89 -7.29
N MET A 178 -23.01 -1.58 -7.47
CA MET A 178 -24.21 -0.89 -7.92
C MET A 178 -24.32 -0.89 -9.44
N GLY A 179 -25.51 -1.01 -9.97
CA GLY A 179 -25.78 -0.86 -11.38
C GLY A 179 -27.07 -1.53 -11.86
N PRO A 180 -27.46 -1.33 -13.12
CA PRO A 180 -28.66 -1.94 -13.69
C PRO A 180 -28.43 -3.36 -14.25
N GLY A 181 -27.18 -3.77 -14.44
CA GLY A 181 -26.85 -5.03 -15.12
C GLY A 181 -26.92 -6.28 -14.21
N SER A 182 -26.89 -7.45 -14.83
CA SER A 182 -26.91 -8.75 -14.16
C SER A 182 -25.73 -8.99 -13.22
N ASN A 183 -24.63 -8.27 -13.42
CA ASN A 183 -23.46 -8.31 -12.54
C ASN A 183 -23.52 -7.32 -11.36
N ALA A 184 -24.62 -6.55 -11.25
CA ALA A 184 -24.85 -5.67 -10.11
C ALA A 184 -25.67 -6.39 -9.04
N VAL A 185 -25.33 -6.10 -7.78
CA VAL A 185 -26.04 -6.64 -6.61
C VAL A 185 -27.15 -5.69 -6.16
N VAL A 186 -26.90 -4.38 -6.28
CA VAL A 186 -27.85 -3.34 -5.85
C VAL A 186 -28.11 -2.34 -6.98
N ASP A 187 -29.27 -1.70 -6.94
CA ASP A 187 -29.63 -0.59 -7.82
C ASP A 187 -29.04 0.77 -7.32
N ASP A 188 -29.37 1.86 -8.02
CA ASP A 188 -28.97 3.24 -7.69
C ASP A 188 -29.49 3.77 -6.35
N LYS A 189 -30.45 3.05 -5.74
CA LYS A 189 -31.02 3.32 -4.40
C LYS A 189 -30.56 2.32 -3.36
N LEU A 190 -29.49 1.54 -3.66
CA LEU A 190 -28.92 0.50 -2.81
C LEU A 190 -29.91 -0.66 -2.50
N ARG A 191 -30.96 -0.85 -3.27
CA ARG A 191 -31.88 -1.97 -3.11
C ARG A 191 -31.32 -3.21 -3.78
N VAL A 192 -31.30 -4.33 -3.07
CA VAL A 192 -30.82 -5.61 -3.61
C VAL A 192 -31.75 -6.09 -4.71
N HIS A 193 -31.19 -6.41 -5.88
CA HIS A 193 -31.96 -6.96 -7.00
C HIS A 193 -32.59 -8.27 -6.62
N GLY A 194 -33.91 -8.41 -6.91
CA GLY A 194 -34.68 -9.63 -6.67
C GLY A 194 -35.18 -9.85 -5.22
N ILE A 195 -34.77 -9.02 -4.25
CA ILE A 195 -35.15 -9.13 -2.85
C ILE A 195 -35.87 -7.88 -2.38
N LYS A 196 -37.11 -7.99 -1.91
CA LYS A 196 -37.86 -6.86 -1.38
C LYS A 196 -37.44 -6.54 0.06
N GLY A 197 -37.29 -5.26 0.37
CA GLY A 197 -37.02 -4.78 1.73
C GLY A 197 -35.56 -4.87 2.19
N LEU A 198 -34.61 -5.33 1.33
CA LEU A 198 -33.17 -5.40 1.62
C LEU A 198 -32.40 -4.30 0.84
N ARG A 199 -31.51 -3.63 1.57
CA ARG A 199 -30.57 -2.63 1.04
C ARG A 199 -29.18 -2.87 1.60
#